data_2991c1cb4ebd0d643f8f479062810ca8
#
_entry.id   2991c1cb4ebd0d643f8f479062810ca8
#
_cell.length_a   1.000
_cell.length_b   1.000
_cell.length_c   1.000
_cell.angle_alpha   90.00
_cell.angle_beta   90.00
_cell.angle_gamma   90.00
#
_symmetry.space_group_name_H-M   'P 1'
#
loop_
_entity.id
_entity.type
_entity.pdbx_description
1 polymer ?
#
loop_
_entity_poly.entity_id
_entity_poly.type
_entity_poly.pdbx_seq_one_letter_code
_entity_poly.pdbx_strand_id
1 'polypeptide(L)'
;MLKLSLAASGLLDKSKLDAWSKQKQAAIHKAVVSGMQTGGKVVADTVRSRMNADFTVRKPAFVRSLRAKVYDRNPDKLPALLIGSRIPWLGIHVRGGTVSGRMLIPLLPEHQRMGRKAFRRVIDGLMRSGNAFFIEKNGKVILMAEAIKENASELRRFKRAERQRTGSKSIKRGTEIPIAVLVPNVTLKRRFDPEGAVRGQLSVLARAVEKQLNKI
;
A
#
# COMPACT_ATOMS: atom_id res chain seq x y z
N MET A 1 -16.08 78.72 -10.60
CA MET A 1 -15.88 77.32 -10.98
C MET A 1 -16.08 76.42 -9.75
N LEU A 2 -17.21 75.73 -9.66
CA LEU A 2 -17.49 74.78 -8.58
C LEU A 2 -16.74 73.46 -8.90
N LYS A 3 -15.75 73.09 -8.07
CA LYS A 3 -15.12 71.76 -8.13
C LYS A 3 -15.94 70.79 -7.26
N LEU A 4 -16.74 69.98 -7.89
CA LEU A 4 -17.41 68.87 -7.22
C LEU A 4 -16.40 67.70 -7.11
N SER A 5 -15.97 67.35 -5.87
CA SER A 5 -15.25 66.14 -5.59
C SER A 5 -16.24 65.12 -5.02
N LEU A 6 -16.50 64.02 -5.74
CA LEU A 6 -17.24 62.87 -5.24
C LEU A 6 -16.25 61.96 -4.51
N ALA A 7 -16.38 61.89 -3.19
CA ALA A 7 -15.68 60.87 -2.41
C ALA A 7 -16.59 59.66 -2.30
N ALA A 8 -16.22 58.53 -2.92
CA ALA A 8 -16.90 57.25 -2.72
C ALA A 8 -16.46 56.68 -1.38
N SER A 9 -17.38 56.56 -0.40
CA SER A 9 -17.14 55.97 0.90
C SER A 9 -18.02 54.73 1.12
N GLY A 10 -17.57 53.82 1.95
CA GLY A 10 -18.30 52.58 2.25
C GLY A 10 -18.01 51.43 1.27
N LEU A 11 -19.06 50.75 0.81
CA LEU A 11 -18.96 49.59 -0.14
C LEU A 11 -18.37 49.99 -1.52
N LEU A 12 -18.39 51.28 -1.87
CA LEU A 12 -17.84 51.82 -3.12
C LEU A 12 -16.36 52.18 -3.01
N ASP A 13 -15.78 52.09 -1.82
CA ASP A 13 -14.32 52.24 -1.65
C ASP A 13 -13.61 51.01 -2.14
N LYS A 14 -12.86 51.14 -3.27
CA LYS A 14 -12.16 50.05 -3.93
C LYS A 14 -11.21 49.32 -2.97
N SER A 15 -10.51 50.05 -2.07
CA SER A 15 -9.56 49.43 -1.15
C SER A 15 -10.25 48.56 -0.11
N LYS A 16 -11.40 48.99 0.40
CA LYS A 16 -12.23 48.21 1.34
C LYS A 16 -12.86 46.99 0.66
N LEU A 17 -13.31 47.15 -0.59
CA LEU A 17 -13.86 46.05 -1.39
C LEU A 17 -12.80 44.99 -1.68
N ASP A 18 -11.58 45.40 -2.06
CA ASP A 18 -10.47 44.49 -2.30
C ASP A 18 -10.05 43.75 -1.00
N ALA A 19 -9.99 44.44 0.11
CA ALA A 19 -9.69 43.84 1.41
C ALA A 19 -10.76 42.84 1.83
N TRP A 20 -12.03 43.18 1.69
CA TRP A 20 -13.16 42.29 1.97
C TRP A 20 -13.16 41.07 1.08
N SER A 21 -12.92 41.22 -0.24
CA SER A 21 -12.83 40.13 -1.19
C SER A 21 -11.73 39.14 -0.83
N LYS A 22 -10.52 39.64 -0.51
CA LYS A 22 -9.38 38.81 -0.08
C LYS A 22 -9.69 38.08 1.23
N GLN A 23 -10.34 38.76 2.19
CA GLN A 23 -10.75 38.15 3.47
C GLN A 23 -11.75 37.02 3.23
N LYS A 24 -12.77 37.23 2.38
CA LYS A 24 -13.75 36.19 2.02
C LYS A 24 -13.14 35.02 1.26
N GLN A 25 -12.24 35.27 0.33
CA GLN A 25 -11.50 34.25 -0.41
C GLN A 25 -10.68 33.38 0.56
N ALA A 26 -9.95 34.00 1.49
CA ALA A 26 -9.18 33.26 2.50
C ALA A 26 -10.07 32.43 3.44
N ALA A 27 -11.24 32.96 3.84
CA ALA A 27 -12.20 32.24 4.67
C ALA A 27 -12.77 31.01 3.92
N ILE A 28 -13.19 31.18 2.69
CA ILE A 28 -13.67 30.09 1.81
C ILE A 28 -12.58 29.02 1.64
N HIS A 29 -11.35 29.45 1.33
CA HIS A 29 -10.23 28.51 1.16
C HIS A 29 -9.99 27.68 2.42
N LYS A 30 -9.93 28.33 3.59
CA LYS A 30 -9.78 27.66 4.89
C LYS A 30 -10.92 26.67 5.18
N ALA A 31 -12.17 27.03 4.85
CA ALA A 31 -13.32 26.15 5.03
C ALA A 31 -13.25 24.91 4.12
N VAL A 32 -12.85 25.08 2.86
CA VAL A 32 -12.65 23.96 1.92
C VAL A 32 -11.55 23.03 2.40
N VAL A 33 -10.39 23.56 2.84
CA VAL A 33 -9.29 22.76 3.43
C VAL A 33 -9.78 21.95 4.63
N SER A 34 -10.49 22.59 5.57
CA SER A 34 -11.04 21.92 6.76
C SER A 34 -12.06 20.84 6.40
N GLY A 35 -12.95 21.12 5.46
CA GLY A 35 -13.92 20.15 4.94
C GLY A 35 -13.25 18.96 4.28
N MET A 36 -12.24 19.20 3.44
CA MET A 36 -11.45 18.14 2.81
C MET A 36 -10.64 17.30 3.81
N GLN A 37 -10.11 17.92 4.87
CA GLN A 37 -9.42 17.18 5.93
C GLN A 37 -10.38 16.26 6.69
N THR A 38 -11.56 16.74 7.03
CA THR A 38 -12.57 15.97 7.76
C THR A 38 -13.15 14.87 6.88
N GLY A 39 -13.65 15.22 5.69
CA GLY A 39 -14.20 14.24 4.74
C GLY A 39 -13.16 13.24 4.24
N GLY A 40 -11.93 13.70 4.01
CA GLY A 40 -10.82 12.85 3.57
C GLY A 40 -10.45 11.75 4.56
N LYS A 41 -10.60 11.98 5.86
CA LYS A 41 -10.44 10.93 6.90
C LYS A 41 -11.50 9.84 6.72
N VAL A 42 -12.77 10.23 6.57
CA VAL A 42 -13.89 9.28 6.37
C VAL A 42 -13.69 8.45 5.11
N VAL A 43 -13.33 9.10 4.00
CA VAL A 43 -13.04 8.39 2.74
C VAL A 43 -11.87 7.43 2.91
N ALA A 44 -10.78 7.84 3.57
CA ALA A 44 -9.64 6.97 3.84
C ALA A 44 -10.01 5.75 4.69
N ASP A 45 -10.89 5.93 5.69
CA ASP A 45 -11.35 4.82 6.54
C ASP A 45 -12.23 3.85 5.76
N THR A 46 -13.08 4.32 4.85
CA THR A 46 -13.84 3.47 3.94
C THR A 46 -12.91 2.64 3.05
N VAL A 47 -11.87 3.26 2.47
CA VAL A 47 -10.88 2.54 1.65
C VAL A 47 -10.08 1.53 2.47
N ARG A 48 -9.74 1.85 3.74
CA ARG A 48 -9.10 0.90 4.68
C ARG A 48 -10.01 -0.29 4.99
N SER A 49 -11.29 -0.06 5.21
CA SER A 49 -12.27 -1.13 5.43
C SER A 49 -12.34 -2.04 4.20
N ARG A 50 -12.34 -1.47 3.00
CA ARG A 50 -12.28 -2.24 1.76
C ARG A 50 -10.99 -3.05 1.64
N MET A 51 -9.83 -2.48 2.01
CA MET A 51 -8.56 -3.23 2.07
C MET A 51 -8.64 -4.42 3.02
N ASN A 52 -9.28 -4.29 4.18
CA ASN A 52 -9.47 -5.40 5.11
C ASN A 52 -10.38 -6.50 4.56
N ALA A 53 -11.39 -6.14 3.78
CA ALA A 53 -12.31 -7.10 3.15
C ALA A 53 -11.65 -7.85 1.98
N ASP A 54 -10.86 -7.14 1.16
CA ASP A 54 -10.27 -7.69 -0.06
C ASP A 54 -8.96 -8.46 0.18
N PHE A 55 -8.28 -8.23 1.35
CA PHE A 55 -7.00 -8.84 1.67
C PHE A 55 -7.01 -9.54 3.03
N THR A 56 -6.32 -10.67 3.12
CA THR A 56 -5.98 -11.30 4.40
C THR A 56 -4.87 -10.49 5.07
N VAL A 57 -5.25 -9.52 5.91
CA VAL A 57 -4.32 -8.59 6.55
C VAL A 57 -3.65 -9.24 7.76
N ARG A 58 -2.35 -9.48 7.69
CA ARG A 58 -1.55 -10.03 8.79
C ARG A 58 -0.90 -8.97 9.68
N LYS A 59 -0.61 -7.78 9.12
CA LYS A 59 0.06 -6.68 9.82
C LYS A 59 -0.79 -5.42 9.71
N PRO A 60 -1.21 -4.82 10.84
CA PRO A 60 -1.99 -3.58 10.83
C PRO A 60 -1.31 -2.42 10.10
N ALA A 61 0.03 -2.42 10.05
CA ALA A 61 0.80 -1.42 9.30
C ALA A 61 0.47 -1.39 7.80
N PHE A 62 0.00 -2.52 7.23
CA PHE A 62 -0.44 -2.57 5.84
C PHE A 62 -1.62 -1.65 5.59
N VAL A 63 -2.66 -1.74 6.40
CA VAL A 63 -3.87 -0.90 6.28
C VAL A 63 -3.56 0.55 6.65
N ARG A 64 -2.74 0.78 7.70
CA ARG A 64 -2.31 2.13 8.12
C ARG A 64 -1.43 2.85 7.08
N SER A 65 -0.88 2.13 6.10
CA SER A 65 -0.11 2.74 5.01
C SER A 65 -0.97 3.62 4.10
N LEU A 66 -2.29 3.36 4.05
CA LEU A 66 -3.22 4.20 3.33
C LEU A 66 -3.45 5.51 4.10
N ARG A 67 -3.26 6.62 3.42
CA ARG A 67 -3.37 7.98 4.00
C ARG A 67 -4.18 8.87 3.09
N ALA A 68 -4.95 9.76 3.72
CA ALA A 68 -5.49 10.95 3.08
C ALA A 68 -4.57 12.13 3.40
N LYS A 69 -4.23 12.92 2.39
CA LYS A 69 -3.43 14.15 2.56
C LYS A 69 -4.03 15.26 1.69
N VAL A 70 -4.34 16.38 2.32
CA VAL A 70 -4.72 17.60 1.63
C VAL A 70 -3.45 18.34 1.22
N TYR A 71 -3.36 18.69 -0.05
CA TYR A 71 -2.30 19.54 -0.61
C TYR A 71 -2.89 20.95 -0.80
N ASP A 72 -2.33 21.88 -0.06
CA ASP A 72 -2.72 23.25 0.00
C ASP A 72 -1.46 24.12 -0.09
N ARG A 73 -0.88 24.20 -1.30
CA ARG A 73 0.37 24.95 -1.52
C ARG A 73 0.16 26.34 -2.08
N ASN A 74 -0.99 26.58 -2.66
CA ASN A 74 -1.29 27.85 -3.31
C ASN A 74 -2.67 28.31 -2.83
N PRO A 75 -2.75 29.43 -2.07
CA PRO A 75 -4.00 29.97 -1.54
C PRO A 75 -4.96 30.46 -2.62
N ASP A 76 -4.46 30.75 -3.84
CA ASP A 76 -5.27 31.20 -4.95
C ASP A 76 -5.92 30.02 -5.73
N LYS A 77 -5.56 28.78 -5.39
CA LYS A 77 -6.09 27.57 -6.02
C LYS A 77 -6.84 26.72 -5.02
N LEU A 78 -7.84 26.01 -5.49
CA LEU A 78 -8.52 25.02 -4.66
C LEU A 78 -7.55 23.93 -4.19
N PRO A 79 -7.63 23.51 -2.92
CA PRO A 79 -6.79 22.43 -2.39
C PRO A 79 -7.13 21.09 -3.07
N ALA A 80 -6.17 20.17 -3.11
CA ALA A 80 -6.34 18.84 -3.66
C ALA A 80 -6.25 17.79 -2.54
N LEU A 81 -7.17 16.81 -2.55
CA LEU A 81 -7.14 15.66 -1.65
C LEU A 81 -6.50 14.46 -2.36
N LEU A 82 -5.39 13.96 -1.82
CA LEU A 82 -4.77 12.72 -2.23
C LEU A 82 -5.10 11.61 -1.24
N ILE A 83 -5.63 10.49 -1.75
CA ILE A 83 -5.81 9.24 -1.01
C ILE A 83 -4.91 8.19 -1.65
N GLY A 84 -3.97 7.64 -0.86
CA GLY A 84 -3.00 6.73 -1.43
C GLY A 84 -2.17 5.98 -0.39
N SER A 85 -1.42 4.99 -0.86
CA SER A 85 -0.52 4.17 -0.04
C SER A 85 0.91 4.28 -0.58
N ARG A 86 1.89 4.21 0.33
CA ARG A 86 3.31 4.14 -0.02
C ARG A 86 3.80 2.73 -0.34
N ILE A 87 2.91 1.75 -0.35
CA ILE A 87 3.27 0.37 -0.64
C ILE A 87 3.37 0.18 -2.16
N PRO A 88 4.59 -0.02 -2.71
CA PRO A 88 4.78 -0.02 -4.17
C PRO A 88 4.07 -1.20 -4.85
N TRP A 89 3.99 -2.36 -4.19
CA TRP A 89 3.36 -3.55 -4.73
C TRP A 89 1.83 -3.54 -4.65
N LEU A 90 1.21 -2.57 -3.95
CA LEU A 90 -0.26 -2.47 -3.90
C LEU A 90 -0.86 -2.19 -5.28
N GLY A 91 -0.14 -1.46 -6.13
CA GLY A 91 -0.59 -1.10 -7.48
C GLY A 91 -0.92 -2.29 -8.38
N ILE A 92 -0.23 -3.43 -8.22
CA ILE A 92 -0.53 -4.63 -9.00
C ILE A 92 -1.86 -5.27 -8.59
N HIS A 93 -2.26 -5.13 -7.33
CA HIS A 93 -3.58 -5.61 -6.88
C HIS A 93 -4.73 -4.70 -7.32
N VAL A 94 -4.44 -3.43 -7.61
CA VAL A 94 -5.40 -2.46 -8.15
C VAL A 94 -5.63 -2.68 -9.65
N ARG A 95 -4.56 -2.91 -10.40
CA ARG A 95 -4.62 -3.01 -11.87
C ARG A 95 -4.62 -4.45 -12.38
N GLY A 96 -4.16 -5.39 -11.57
CA GLY A 96 -3.77 -6.71 -12.03
C GLY A 96 -2.44 -6.64 -12.78
N GLY A 97 -1.99 -7.77 -13.29
CA GLY A 97 -0.81 -7.84 -14.13
C GLY A 97 0.11 -9.02 -13.81
N THR A 98 1.14 -9.18 -14.62
CA THR A 98 2.13 -10.24 -14.48
C THR A 98 3.43 -9.68 -13.91
N VAL A 99 3.89 -10.26 -12.81
CA VAL A 99 5.23 -10.03 -12.29
C VAL A 99 6.15 -11.02 -12.98
N SER A 100 7.00 -10.52 -13.85
CA SER A 100 8.00 -11.32 -14.57
C SER A 100 9.30 -11.37 -13.77
N GLY A 101 10.02 -12.47 -13.89
CA GLY A 101 11.32 -12.70 -13.25
C GLY A 101 11.37 -14.05 -12.57
N ARG A 102 12.59 -14.59 -12.46
CA ARG A 102 12.82 -15.86 -11.77
C ARG A 102 12.65 -15.67 -10.26
N MET A 103 11.52 -16.09 -9.72
CA MET A 103 11.21 -15.98 -8.31
C MET A 103 11.27 -17.34 -7.62
N LEU A 104 12.06 -17.43 -6.54
CA LEU A 104 12.06 -18.59 -5.67
C LEU A 104 10.95 -18.44 -4.62
N ILE A 105 9.97 -19.34 -4.68
CA ILE A 105 8.86 -19.39 -3.70
C ILE A 105 9.18 -20.51 -2.71
N PRO A 106 9.34 -20.20 -1.39
CA PRO A 106 9.70 -21.21 -0.40
C PRO A 106 8.59 -22.26 -0.24
N LEU A 107 8.97 -23.53 -0.22
CA LEU A 107 8.09 -24.68 0.02
C LEU A 107 7.89 -24.88 1.53
N LEU A 108 7.39 -23.86 2.22
CA LEU A 108 7.08 -23.89 3.64
C LEU A 108 5.57 -23.74 3.86
N PRO A 109 4.98 -24.49 4.78
CA PRO A 109 3.60 -24.29 5.22
C PRO A 109 3.42 -22.88 5.79
N GLU A 110 2.19 -22.38 5.78
CA GLU A 110 1.88 -20.99 6.09
C GLU A 110 2.40 -20.53 7.44
N HIS A 111 2.24 -21.35 8.46
CA HIS A 111 2.68 -21.07 9.84
C HIS A 111 4.22 -21.08 10.03
N GLN A 112 4.97 -21.64 9.06
CA GLN A 112 6.45 -21.66 9.07
C GLN A 112 7.08 -20.67 8.11
N ARG A 113 6.28 -19.90 7.36
CA ARG A 113 6.80 -18.92 6.39
C ARG A 113 7.74 -17.93 7.04
N MET A 114 8.80 -17.60 6.33
CA MET A 114 9.79 -16.61 6.73
C MET A 114 9.71 -15.36 5.86
N GLY A 115 10.20 -14.22 6.37
CA GLY A 115 10.24 -12.98 5.60
C GLY A 115 11.28 -13.05 4.47
N ARG A 116 11.10 -12.21 3.43
CA ARG A 116 11.95 -12.18 2.24
C ARG A 116 13.45 -12.08 2.55
N LYS A 117 13.85 -11.23 3.50
CA LYS A 117 15.26 -11.07 3.90
C LYS A 117 15.84 -12.34 4.53
N ALA A 118 15.06 -13.00 5.39
CA ALA A 118 15.48 -14.24 6.03
C ALA A 118 15.58 -15.37 5.01
N PHE A 119 14.60 -15.49 4.11
CA PHE A 119 14.64 -16.48 3.04
C PHE A 119 15.84 -16.29 2.12
N ARG A 120 16.13 -15.05 1.70
CA ARG A 120 17.31 -14.76 0.88
C ARG A 120 18.60 -15.20 1.57
N ARG A 121 18.76 -14.94 2.88
CA ARG A 121 19.94 -15.40 3.63
C ARG A 121 20.10 -16.94 3.60
N VAL A 122 18.97 -17.66 3.73
CA VAL A 122 18.97 -19.12 3.62
C VAL A 122 19.45 -19.56 2.24
N ILE A 123 18.89 -18.98 1.17
CA ILE A 123 19.33 -19.31 -0.20
C ILE A 123 20.80 -18.99 -0.40
N ASP A 124 21.25 -17.80 0.00
CA ASP A 124 22.64 -17.38 -0.12
C ASP A 124 23.60 -18.31 0.68
N GLY A 125 23.14 -18.83 1.84
CA GLY A 125 23.90 -19.82 2.63
C GLY A 125 23.99 -21.16 1.94
N LEU A 126 22.86 -21.69 1.47
CA LEU A 126 22.81 -22.98 0.77
C LEU A 126 23.59 -22.97 -0.54
N MET A 127 23.54 -21.89 -1.30
CA MET A 127 24.30 -21.78 -2.56
C MET A 127 25.81 -21.69 -2.30
N ARG A 128 26.23 -21.00 -1.23
CA ARG A 128 27.64 -20.91 -0.83
C ARG A 128 28.22 -22.25 -0.35
N SER A 129 27.41 -23.06 0.31
CA SER A 129 27.87 -24.40 0.75
C SER A 129 28.03 -25.39 -0.41
N GLY A 130 27.57 -25.05 -1.62
CA GLY A 130 27.62 -25.92 -2.80
C GLY A 130 26.70 -27.14 -2.74
N ASN A 131 25.87 -27.28 -1.70
CA ASN A 131 25.01 -28.43 -1.47
C ASN A 131 23.54 -28.18 -1.85
N ALA A 132 23.29 -27.17 -2.66
CA ALA A 132 21.97 -26.86 -3.21
C ALA A 132 22.02 -26.91 -4.74
N PHE A 133 21.04 -27.53 -5.33
CA PHE A 133 20.94 -27.75 -6.77
C PHE A 133 19.50 -27.67 -7.25
N PHE A 134 19.33 -27.41 -8.52
CA PHE A 134 18.01 -27.38 -9.15
C PHE A 134 17.71 -28.71 -9.83
N ILE A 135 16.48 -29.19 -9.62
CA ILE A 135 15.91 -30.31 -10.36
C ILE A 135 14.67 -29.86 -11.12
N GLU A 136 14.39 -30.50 -12.24
CA GLU A 136 13.13 -30.35 -12.94
C GLU A 136 12.24 -31.56 -12.65
N LYS A 137 11.03 -31.29 -12.14
CA LYS A 137 10.04 -32.33 -11.85
C LYS A 137 8.63 -31.79 -12.18
N ASN A 138 7.93 -32.56 -13.05
CA ASN A 138 6.58 -32.20 -13.50
C ASN A 138 6.50 -30.80 -14.10
N GLY A 139 7.46 -30.39 -14.92
CA GLY A 139 7.53 -29.05 -15.54
C GLY A 139 7.80 -27.91 -14.56
N LYS A 140 8.23 -28.21 -13.34
CA LYS A 140 8.60 -27.24 -12.31
C LYS A 140 10.06 -27.39 -11.95
N VAL A 141 10.77 -26.28 -11.92
CA VAL A 141 12.15 -26.23 -11.43
C VAL A 141 12.12 -26.03 -9.93
N ILE A 142 12.69 -26.97 -9.19
CA ILE A 142 12.71 -27.00 -7.72
C ILE A 142 14.15 -26.89 -7.25
N LEU A 143 14.40 -25.97 -6.33
CA LEU A 143 15.65 -25.92 -5.59
C LEU A 143 15.61 -26.94 -4.47
N MET A 144 16.56 -27.88 -4.48
CA MET A 144 16.78 -28.92 -3.49
C MET A 144 18.04 -28.59 -2.68
N ALA A 145 18.14 -29.10 -1.46
CA ALA A 145 19.38 -29.08 -0.69
C ALA A 145 19.54 -30.37 0.13
N GLU A 146 20.76 -30.84 0.28
CA GLU A 146 21.07 -32.03 1.06
C GLU A 146 21.05 -31.76 2.57
N ALA A 147 20.53 -32.71 3.34
CA ALA A 147 20.47 -32.67 4.81
C ALA A 147 21.83 -33.05 5.43
N ILE A 148 22.83 -32.17 5.30
CA ILE A 148 24.15 -32.31 5.90
C ILE A 148 24.32 -31.42 7.13
N LYS A 149 25.45 -31.57 7.87
CA LYS A 149 25.71 -30.77 9.10
C LYS A 149 25.92 -29.30 8.77
N GLU A 150 26.61 -28.99 7.70
CA GLU A 150 26.97 -27.65 7.23
C GLU A 150 25.75 -26.79 6.95
N ASN A 151 24.64 -27.41 6.51
CA ASN A 151 23.39 -26.75 6.18
C ASN A 151 22.34 -26.85 7.32
N ALA A 152 22.71 -27.30 8.49
CA ALA A 152 21.74 -27.65 9.55
C ALA A 152 20.93 -26.43 10.03
N SER A 153 21.53 -25.23 10.10
CA SER A 153 20.89 -23.99 10.51
C SER A 153 19.88 -23.51 9.47
N GLU A 154 20.28 -23.48 8.20
CA GLU A 154 19.49 -23.06 7.06
C GLU A 154 18.29 -24.00 6.83
N LEU A 155 18.52 -25.29 6.96
CA LEU A 155 17.52 -26.33 6.71
C LEU A 155 16.55 -26.57 7.87
N ARG A 156 16.75 -25.99 9.04
CA ARG A 156 15.96 -26.30 10.24
C ARG A 156 14.44 -26.24 10.02
N ARG A 157 13.94 -25.21 9.34
CA ARG A 157 12.51 -25.05 9.06
C ARG A 157 12.05 -26.00 7.95
N PHE A 158 12.86 -26.19 6.92
CA PHE A 158 12.53 -27.07 5.81
C PHE A 158 12.54 -28.55 6.23
N LYS A 159 13.46 -28.97 7.11
CA LYS A 159 13.44 -30.30 7.73
C LYS A 159 12.15 -30.54 8.52
N ARG A 160 11.69 -29.53 9.25
CA ARG A 160 10.43 -29.62 9.99
C ARG A 160 9.22 -29.73 9.06
N ALA A 161 9.19 -28.92 7.99
CA ALA A 161 8.14 -28.96 6.98
C ALA A 161 8.12 -30.32 6.26
N GLU A 162 9.29 -30.85 5.89
CA GLU A 162 9.43 -32.13 5.22
C GLU A 162 8.96 -33.29 6.09
N ARG A 163 9.32 -33.30 7.40
CA ARG A 163 8.80 -34.29 8.34
C ARG A 163 7.27 -34.27 8.45
N GLN A 164 6.67 -33.08 8.46
CA GLN A 164 5.21 -32.94 8.47
C GLN A 164 4.57 -33.47 7.20
N ARG A 165 5.23 -33.26 6.05
CA ARG A 165 4.74 -33.69 4.72
C ARG A 165 4.85 -35.21 4.53
N THR A 166 5.94 -35.81 5.02
CA THR A 166 6.23 -37.25 4.83
C THR A 166 5.77 -38.13 5.99
N GLY A 167 5.34 -37.54 7.11
CA GLY A 167 5.02 -38.29 8.33
C GLY A 167 6.25 -38.88 9.05
N SER A 168 7.46 -38.54 8.61
CA SER A 168 8.69 -39.13 9.14
C SER A 168 9.09 -38.50 10.46
N LYS A 169 9.49 -39.31 11.45
CA LYS A 169 9.98 -38.83 12.75
C LYS A 169 11.33 -38.11 12.64
N SER A 170 12.19 -38.52 11.70
CA SER A 170 13.52 -37.93 11.48
C SER A 170 13.86 -37.88 10.00
N ILE A 171 14.78 -36.99 9.63
CA ILE A 171 15.35 -36.89 8.27
C ILE A 171 16.78 -37.40 8.34
N LYS A 172 17.09 -38.43 7.56
CA LYS A 172 18.42 -39.01 7.48
C LYS A 172 19.41 -38.00 6.86
N ARG A 173 20.69 -38.14 7.22
CA ARG A 173 21.78 -37.39 6.57
C ARG A 173 21.83 -37.74 5.08
N GLY A 174 22.11 -36.77 4.22
CA GLY A 174 22.12 -36.95 2.77
C GLY A 174 20.73 -36.93 2.09
N THR A 175 19.61 -36.84 2.87
CA THR A 175 18.28 -36.71 2.27
C THR A 175 18.14 -35.37 1.57
N GLU A 176 17.68 -35.39 0.33
CA GLU A 176 17.36 -34.18 -0.43
C GLU A 176 16.04 -33.56 0.06
N ILE A 177 16.07 -32.29 0.42
CA ILE A 177 14.94 -31.53 0.94
C ILE A 177 14.53 -30.47 -0.06
N PRO A 178 13.25 -30.40 -0.47
CA PRO A 178 12.78 -29.34 -1.34
C PRO A 178 12.69 -28.01 -0.58
N ILE A 179 13.35 -26.99 -1.12
CA ILE A 179 13.50 -25.68 -0.50
C ILE A 179 12.54 -24.67 -1.12
N ALA A 180 12.54 -24.58 -2.46
CA ALA A 180 11.75 -23.59 -3.17
C ALA A 180 11.40 -24.04 -4.58
N VAL A 181 10.31 -23.53 -5.13
CA VAL A 181 9.98 -23.64 -6.55
C VAL A 181 10.43 -22.36 -7.25
N LEU A 182 11.10 -22.50 -8.38
CA LEU A 182 11.42 -21.40 -9.29
C LEU A 182 10.22 -21.14 -10.19
N VAL A 183 9.65 -19.95 -10.05
CA VAL A 183 8.50 -19.52 -10.86
C VAL A 183 8.95 -18.39 -11.78
N PRO A 184 8.84 -18.54 -13.11
CA PRO A 184 9.28 -17.52 -14.05
C PRO A 184 8.35 -16.31 -14.08
N ASN A 185 7.05 -16.55 -13.96
CA ASN A 185 6.03 -15.49 -13.99
C ASN A 185 4.92 -15.77 -12.98
N VAL A 186 4.40 -14.70 -12.37
CA VAL A 186 3.20 -14.77 -11.51
C VAL A 186 2.19 -13.75 -12.00
N THR A 187 1.05 -14.23 -12.51
CA THR A 187 -0.06 -13.37 -12.88
C THR A 187 -0.98 -13.16 -11.69
N LEU A 188 -1.20 -11.91 -11.33
CA LEU A 188 -2.07 -11.50 -10.24
C LEU A 188 -3.33 -10.86 -10.82
N LYS A 189 -4.48 -11.34 -10.38
CA LYS A 189 -5.78 -10.74 -10.73
C LYS A 189 -5.97 -9.44 -9.93
N ARG A 190 -6.71 -8.50 -10.52
CA ARG A 190 -7.23 -7.33 -9.80
C ARG A 190 -8.05 -7.83 -8.60
N ARG A 191 -7.73 -7.34 -7.39
CA ARG A 191 -8.43 -7.71 -6.15
C ARG A 191 -8.92 -6.51 -5.36
N PHE A 192 -8.43 -5.31 -5.67
CA PHE A 192 -8.69 -4.12 -4.88
C PHE A 192 -9.11 -2.97 -5.79
N ASP A 193 -10.25 -2.35 -5.48
CA ASP A 193 -10.77 -1.20 -6.20
C ASP A 193 -10.87 0.04 -5.28
N PRO A 194 -9.75 0.76 -5.10
CA PRO A 194 -9.76 1.98 -4.30
C PRO A 194 -10.52 3.12 -4.97
N GLU A 195 -10.54 3.16 -6.32
CA GLU A 195 -11.25 4.21 -7.07
C GLU A 195 -12.75 4.11 -6.88
N GLY A 196 -13.32 2.91 -7.00
CA GLY A 196 -14.75 2.68 -6.73
C GLY A 196 -15.12 3.02 -5.29
N ALA A 197 -14.25 2.65 -4.32
CA ALA A 197 -14.46 2.99 -2.91
C ALA A 197 -14.43 4.52 -2.67
N VAL A 198 -13.53 5.26 -3.33
CA VAL A 198 -13.47 6.73 -3.24
C VAL A 198 -14.67 7.37 -3.93
N ARG A 199 -15.02 6.93 -5.14
CA ARG A 199 -16.19 7.46 -5.89
C ARG A 199 -17.48 7.33 -5.09
N GLY A 200 -17.70 6.21 -4.42
CA GLY A 200 -18.87 6.00 -3.55
C GLY A 200 -18.93 6.95 -2.34
N GLN A 201 -17.85 7.66 -2.03
CA GLN A 201 -17.77 8.58 -0.89
C GLN A 201 -17.69 10.05 -1.30
N LEU A 202 -17.80 10.39 -2.58
CA LEU A 202 -17.72 11.78 -3.05
C LEU A 202 -18.83 12.66 -2.44
N SER A 203 -20.03 12.13 -2.26
CA SER A 203 -21.13 12.85 -1.61
C SER A 203 -20.84 13.16 -0.13
N VAL A 204 -20.17 12.25 0.56
CA VAL A 204 -19.75 12.47 1.96
C VAL A 204 -18.68 13.56 2.04
N LEU A 205 -17.72 13.55 1.11
CA LEU A 205 -16.71 14.59 1.00
C LEU A 205 -17.34 15.95 0.69
N ALA A 206 -18.28 16.01 -0.26
CA ALA A 206 -18.98 17.23 -0.63
C ALA A 206 -19.76 17.82 0.55
N ARG A 207 -20.54 17.00 1.27
CA ARG A 207 -21.24 17.45 2.49
C ARG A 207 -20.31 17.95 3.58
N ALA A 208 -19.12 17.33 3.74
CA ALA A 208 -18.15 17.79 4.74
C ALA A 208 -17.60 19.18 4.38
N VAL A 209 -17.37 19.46 3.10
CA VAL A 209 -16.95 20.79 2.62
C VAL A 209 -18.09 21.79 2.77
N GLU A 210 -19.29 21.48 2.31
CA GLU A 210 -20.50 22.31 2.43
C GLU A 210 -20.77 22.72 3.89
N LYS A 211 -20.69 21.77 4.83
CA LYS A 211 -20.84 22.05 6.26
C LYS A 211 -19.83 23.07 6.79
N GLN A 212 -18.64 23.16 6.23
CA GLN A 212 -17.65 24.17 6.65
C GLN A 212 -17.88 25.50 5.94
N LEU A 213 -18.35 25.48 4.69
CA LEU A 213 -18.69 26.69 3.94
C LEU A 213 -19.90 27.42 4.58
N ASN A 214 -20.89 26.67 5.05
CA ASN A 214 -22.07 27.24 5.72
C ASN A 214 -21.80 27.89 7.09
N LYS A 215 -20.54 27.86 7.56
CA LYS A 215 -20.12 28.54 8.80
C LYS A 215 -19.50 29.93 8.57
N ILE A 216 -19.30 30.32 7.30
CA ILE A 216 -18.70 31.62 6.90
C ILE A 216 -19.78 32.64 6.63
#